data_290b0966bfb5a1055d1d0304e055edb6
#
_entry.id   290b0966bfb5a1055d1d0304e055edb6
#
_cell.length_a   1.000
_cell.length_b   1.000
_cell.length_c   1.000
_cell.angle_alpha   90.00
_cell.angle_beta   90.00
_cell.angle_gamma   90.00
#
_symmetry.space_group_name_H-M   'P 1'
#
loop_
_entity.id
_entity.type
_entity.pdbx_description
1 polymer ?
#
loop_
_entity_poly.entity_id
_entity_poly.type
_entity_poly.pdbx_seq_one_letter_code
_entity_poly.pdbx_strand_id
1 'polypeptide(L)'
;MEIVDYKCVYFTFGRFQPPTTGHAENFKAVKNTAKGCDWFIYLSQTVDNKGSNPLDPDRKLYYAKKMFPNFAKHFRSGPKDPVAILKELQTEGYDDAMFVVGSDRVQAMQWVKRYNGKDFFFRKLDVISSGDRDADGD
;
A
#
# COMPACT_ATOMS: atom_id res chain seq x y z
N MET A 1 -18.24 25.78 17.40
CA MET A 1 -17.36 24.64 17.38
C MET A 1 -17.03 24.25 15.98
N GLU A 2 -15.76 23.97 15.72
CA GLU A 2 -15.37 23.66 14.40
C GLU A 2 -15.19 22.19 14.25
N ILE A 3 -15.74 21.63 13.23
CA ILE A 3 -15.58 20.21 12.96
C ILE A 3 -14.45 20.03 11.96
N VAL A 4 -13.43 19.31 12.37
CA VAL A 4 -12.30 19.08 11.48
C VAL A 4 -12.39 17.67 10.93
N ASP A 5 -12.39 17.56 9.60
CA ASP A 5 -12.54 16.30 8.95
C ASP A 5 -11.20 15.93 8.39
N TYR A 6 -10.52 15.04 9.04
CA TYR A 6 -9.22 14.58 8.55
C TYR A 6 -9.41 13.49 7.50
N LYS A 7 -8.60 13.56 6.44
CA LYS A 7 -8.64 12.55 5.40
C LYS A 7 -7.63 11.48 5.75
N CYS A 8 -8.07 10.26 5.80
CA CYS A 8 -7.19 9.14 6.12
C CYS A 8 -7.04 8.18 4.96
N VAL A 9 -5.90 7.52 4.87
CA VAL A 9 -5.64 6.56 3.82
C VAL A 9 -4.83 5.40 4.36
N TYR A 10 -5.17 4.20 3.89
CA TYR A 10 -4.42 3.00 4.19
C TYR A 10 -3.82 2.54 2.87
N PHE A 11 -2.60 2.04 2.87
CA PHE A 11 -2.02 1.56 1.64
C PHE A 11 -1.07 0.40 1.89
N THR A 12 -0.90 -0.41 0.89
CA THR A 12 0.11 -1.46 0.92
C THR A 12 0.93 -1.34 -0.35
N PHE A 13 2.13 -1.93 -0.35
CA PHE A 13 3.05 -1.79 -1.45
C PHE A 13 3.76 -3.11 -1.63
N GLY A 14 3.82 -3.63 -2.82
CA GLY A 14 4.51 -4.89 -3.04
C GLY A 14 4.64 -5.22 -4.51
N ARG A 15 5.35 -6.31 -4.77
CA ARG A 15 5.60 -6.71 -6.12
C ARG A 15 4.40 -7.33 -6.78
N PHE A 16 3.76 -8.24 -6.09
CA PHE A 16 2.58 -8.94 -6.61
C PHE A 16 2.75 -9.33 -8.08
N GLN A 17 3.83 -10.08 -8.35
CA GLN A 17 4.19 -10.27 -9.74
C GLN A 17 4.41 -11.75 -10.03
N PRO A 18 3.44 -12.37 -10.66
CA PRO A 18 2.13 -11.80 -10.90
C PRO A 18 1.29 -11.86 -9.63
N PRO A 19 0.24 -11.09 -9.57
CA PRO A 19 -0.66 -11.20 -8.44
C PRO A 19 -1.26 -12.59 -8.42
N THR A 20 -1.46 -13.15 -7.23
CA THR A 20 -2.02 -14.47 -7.10
C THR A 20 -3.20 -14.43 -6.16
N THR A 21 -3.93 -15.54 -6.08
CA THR A 21 -5.07 -15.60 -5.19
C THR A 21 -4.65 -15.43 -3.74
N GLY A 22 -3.42 -15.80 -3.40
CA GLY A 22 -2.93 -15.57 -2.05
C GLY A 22 -2.85 -14.09 -1.72
N HIS A 23 -2.61 -13.27 -2.73
CA HIS A 23 -2.53 -11.83 -2.50
C HIS A 23 -3.91 -11.24 -2.23
N ALA A 24 -4.98 -11.91 -2.67
CA ALA A 24 -6.33 -11.41 -2.43
C ALA A 24 -6.62 -11.28 -0.94
N GLU A 25 -6.04 -12.16 -0.13
CA GLU A 25 -6.26 -12.09 1.32
C GLU A 25 -5.66 -10.81 1.88
N ASN A 26 -4.48 -10.44 1.39
CA ASN A 26 -3.85 -9.20 1.84
C ASN A 26 -4.68 -7.99 1.39
N PHE A 27 -5.22 -8.03 0.19
CA PHE A 27 -6.01 -6.93 -0.32
C PHE A 27 -7.28 -6.76 0.50
N LYS A 28 -7.92 -7.87 0.86
CA LYS A 28 -9.11 -7.84 1.69
C LYS A 28 -8.77 -7.29 3.08
N ALA A 29 -7.61 -7.67 3.59
CA ALA A 29 -7.18 -7.20 4.90
C ALA A 29 -7.01 -5.69 4.91
N VAL A 30 -6.42 -5.14 3.85
CA VAL A 30 -6.26 -3.70 3.73
C VAL A 30 -7.63 -3.04 3.71
N LYS A 31 -8.55 -3.56 2.91
CA LYS A 31 -9.88 -3.02 2.81
C LYS A 31 -10.58 -3.04 4.15
N ASN A 32 -10.50 -4.16 4.85
CA ASN A 32 -11.18 -4.31 6.13
C ASN A 32 -10.58 -3.44 7.23
N THR A 33 -9.26 -3.25 7.17
CA THR A 33 -8.58 -2.43 8.15
C THR A 33 -8.89 -0.95 7.94
N ALA A 34 -9.06 -0.57 6.69
CA ALA A 34 -9.26 0.84 6.34
C ALA A 34 -10.55 1.44 6.87
N LYS A 35 -11.59 0.65 6.95
CA LYS A 35 -12.85 1.09 7.56
C LYS A 35 -13.23 2.54 7.38
N GLY A 36 -13.65 2.90 6.20
CA GLY A 36 -14.10 4.26 5.96
C GLY A 36 -13.02 5.22 5.46
N CYS A 37 -11.78 4.83 5.55
CA CYS A 37 -10.71 5.60 4.93
C CYS A 37 -10.55 5.15 3.51
N ASP A 38 -9.87 5.94 2.70
CA ASP A 38 -9.52 5.50 1.36
C ASP A 38 -8.42 4.45 1.50
N TRP A 39 -8.28 3.60 0.51
CA TRP A 39 -7.22 2.60 0.57
C TRP A 39 -6.74 2.26 -0.83
N PHE A 40 -5.44 1.98 -0.92
CA PHE A 40 -4.80 1.71 -2.20
C PHE A 40 -3.79 0.58 -2.10
N ILE A 41 -3.61 -0.11 -3.21
CA ILE A 41 -2.62 -1.17 -3.31
C ILE A 41 -1.64 -0.69 -4.37
N TYR A 42 -0.43 -0.35 -3.95
CA TYR A 42 0.59 0.14 -4.87
C TYR A 42 1.44 -1.02 -5.35
N LEU A 43 1.57 -1.12 -6.66
CA LEU A 43 2.38 -2.16 -7.26
C LEU A 43 3.79 -1.65 -7.49
N SER A 44 4.76 -2.46 -7.08
CA SER A 44 6.15 -2.09 -7.23
C SER A 44 6.51 -2.01 -8.71
N GLN A 45 7.38 -1.07 -9.03
CA GLN A 45 7.85 -0.92 -10.39
C GLN A 45 9.12 -1.70 -10.65
N THR A 46 9.56 -2.50 -9.70
CA THR A 46 10.79 -3.25 -9.87
C THR A 46 10.68 -4.18 -11.06
N VAL A 47 11.69 -4.12 -11.91
CA VAL A 47 11.72 -4.95 -13.09
C VAL A 47 12.86 -5.93 -12.92
N ASP A 48 12.63 -7.18 -13.30
CA ASP A 48 13.64 -8.19 -13.18
C ASP A 48 14.64 -8.01 -14.30
N ASN A 49 15.87 -7.75 -13.95
CA ASN A 49 16.90 -7.53 -14.94
C ASN A 49 17.38 -8.79 -15.61
N LYS A 50 16.85 -9.91 -15.25
CA LYS A 50 17.33 -11.17 -15.80
C LYS A 50 16.58 -11.57 -17.04
N GLY A 51 15.83 -10.70 -17.58
CA GLY A 51 15.15 -11.00 -18.83
C GLY A 51 14.00 -11.95 -18.72
N SER A 52 13.64 -12.33 -17.54
CA SER A 52 12.52 -13.20 -17.43
C SER A 52 11.32 -12.35 -17.42
N ASN A 53 11.15 -11.53 -18.29
CA ASN A 53 10.12 -10.78 -18.57
C ASN A 53 9.30 -10.22 -17.72
N PRO A 54 9.68 -9.39 -17.16
CA PRO A 54 8.89 -8.67 -16.38
C PRO A 54 7.92 -7.90 -17.10
N LEU A 55 6.79 -7.80 -16.55
CA LEU A 55 5.79 -6.93 -17.09
C LEU A 55 6.22 -5.50 -16.73
N ASP A 56 6.06 -4.58 -17.65
CA ASP A 56 6.31 -3.19 -17.31
C ASP A 56 5.20 -2.73 -16.34
N PRO A 57 5.38 -1.62 -15.66
CA PRO A 57 4.42 -1.18 -14.65
C PRO A 57 2.99 -1.04 -15.13
N ASP A 58 2.80 -0.53 -16.34
CA ASP A 58 1.46 -0.36 -16.86
C ASP A 58 0.76 -1.67 -17.12
N ARG A 59 1.49 -2.64 -17.66
CA ARG A 59 0.92 -3.95 -17.92
C ARG A 59 0.64 -4.69 -16.62
N LYS A 60 1.51 -4.53 -15.66
CA LYS A 60 1.33 -5.14 -14.36
C LYS A 60 0.04 -4.61 -13.73
N LEU A 61 -0.18 -3.31 -13.83
CA LEU A 61 -1.38 -2.68 -13.30
C LEU A 61 -2.61 -3.20 -14.03
N TYR A 62 -2.52 -3.30 -15.35
CA TYR A 62 -3.62 -3.80 -16.17
C TYR A 62 -4.03 -5.20 -15.74
N TYR A 63 -3.06 -6.09 -15.58
CA TYR A 63 -3.36 -7.47 -15.21
C TYR A 63 -3.89 -7.58 -13.79
N ALA A 64 -3.36 -6.77 -12.88
CA ALA A 64 -3.86 -6.79 -11.51
C ALA A 64 -5.33 -6.40 -11.47
N LYS A 65 -5.70 -5.37 -12.20
CA LYS A 65 -7.09 -4.94 -12.25
C LYS A 65 -7.98 -5.99 -12.88
N LYS A 66 -7.45 -6.68 -13.88
CA LYS A 66 -8.23 -7.70 -14.55
C LYS A 66 -8.41 -8.93 -13.70
N MET A 67 -7.36 -9.29 -12.95
CA MET A 67 -7.41 -10.46 -12.09
C MET A 67 -8.26 -10.23 -10.86
N PHE A 68 -8.27 -9.00 -10.35
CA PHE A 68 -9.03 -8.68 -9.16
C PHE A 68 -9.97 -7.50 -9.42
N PRO A 69 -11.01 -7.72 -10.22
CA PRO A 69 -11.89 -6.61 -10.61
C PRO A 69 -12.58 -5.92 -9.44
N ASN A 70 -12.78 -6.62 -8.34
CA ASN A 70 -13.41 -6.00 -7.18
C ASN A 70 -12.51 -4.97 -6.51
N PHE A 71 -11.22 -5.02 -6.79
CA PHE A 71 -10.27 -4.09 -6.20
C PHE A 71 -9.66 -3.17 -7.26
N ALA A 72 -10.18 -3.24 -8.49
CA ALA A 72 -9.54 -2.56 -9.61
C ALA A 72 -9.22 -1.09 -9.39
N LYS A 73 -10.16 -0.36 -8.82
CA LYS A 73 -9.96 1.08 -8.63
C LYS A 73 -9.02 1.42 -7.49
N HIS A 74 -8.59 0.42 -6.73
CA HIS A 74 -7.69 0.66 -5.60
C HIS A 74 -6.23 0.38 -5.97
N PHE A 75 -5.99 -0.24 -7.13
CA PHE A 75 -4.62 -0.50 -7.55
C PHE A 75 -3.98 0.76 -8.12
N ARG A 76 -2.74 1.00 -7.75
CA ARG A 76 -1.96 2.11 -8.27
C ARG A 76 -0.53 1.66 -8.56
N SER A 77 0.16 2.39 -9.40
CA SER A 77 1.57 2.18 -9.63
C SER A 77 2.19 3.56 -9.87
N GLY A 78 3.49 3.62 -9.90
CA GLY A 78 4.18 4.90 -10.12
C GLY A 78 5.27 5.12 -9.12
N PRO A 79 4.94 5.35 -7.85
CA PRO A 79 5.99 5.54 -6.85
C PRO A 79 6.88 4.30 -6.71
N LYS A 80 8.16 4.53 -6.47
CA LYS A 80 9.12 3.43 -6.41
C LYS A 80 9.29 2.83 -5.03
N ASP A 81 8.89 3.53 -4.00
CA ASP A 81 9.09 3.05 -2.64
C ASP A 81 8.07 3.72 -1.72
N PRO A 82 7.97 3.28 -0.47
CA PRO A 82 6.97 3.82 0.45
C PRO A 82 7.11 5.32 0.71
N VAL A 83 8.31 5.85 0.69
CA VAL A 83 8.51 7.28 0.91
C VAL A 83 7.89 8.06 -0.24
N ALA A 84 8.12 7.59 -1.46
CA ALA A 84 7.53 8.25 -2.63
C ALA A 84 6.01 8.14 -2.62
N ILE A 85 5.47 7.02 -2.13
CA ILE A 85 4.03 6.85 -2.00
C ILE A 85 3.48 7.88 -1.02
N LEU A 86 4.14 8.04 0.12
CA LEU A 86 3.67 8.96 1.14
C LEU A 86 3.70 10.41 0.64
N LYS A 87 4.72 10.76 -0.14
CA LYS A 87 4.76 12.10 -0.72
C LYS A 87 3.57 12.31 -1.65
N GLU A 88 3.24 11.30 -2.46
CA GLU A 88 2.13 11.40 -3.37
C GLU A 88 0.81 11.55 -2.61
N LEU A 89 0.64 10.75 -1.55
CA LEU A 89 -0.58 10.80 -0.77
C LEU A 89 -0.74 12.14 -0.06
N GLN A 90 0.35 12.70 0.42
CA GLN A 90 0.29 14.00 1.05
C GLN A 90 -0.16 15.06 0.02
N THR A 91 0.37 14.96 -1.19
CA THR A 91 -0.01 15.88 -2.25
C THR A 91 -1.50 15.78 -2.57
N GLU A 92 -2.07 14.60 -2.37
CA GLU A 92 -3.48 14.40 -2.62
C GLU A 92 -4.36 14.86 -1.46
N GLY A 93 -3.74 15.35 -0.40
CA GLY A 93 -4.52 15.95 0.69
C GLY A 93 -4.79 15.06 1.89
N TYR A 94 -4.15 13.91 1.98
CA TYR A 94 -4.37 13.04 3.13
C TYR A 94 -3.62 13.56 4.34
N ASP A 95 -4.28 13.51 5.51
CA ASP A 95 -3.71 13.96 6.76
C ASP A 95 -3.15 12.80 7.58
N ASP A 96 -3.74 11.64 7.46
CA ASP A 96 -3.34 10.45 8.21
C ASP A 96 -3.05 9.34 7.22
N ALA A 97 -1.95 8.66 7.39
CA ALA A 97 -1.58 7.56 6.51
C ALA A 97 -1.14 6.34 7.31
N MET A 98 -1.58 5.17 6.87
CA MET A 98 -1.23 3.92 7.51
C MET A 98 -0.67 2.98 6.46
N PHE A 99 0.56 2.52 6.69
CA PHE A 99 1.20 1.59 5.77
C PHE A 99 0.92 0.18 6.28
N VAL A 100 0.17 -0.58 5.51
CA VAL A 100 -0.24 -1.92 5.92
C VAL A 100 0.72 -2.94 5.34
N VAL A 101 1.33 -3.74 6.20
CA VAL A 101 2.29 -4.77 5.78
C VAL A 101 2.00 -6.06 6.52
N GLY A 102 2.62 -7.14 6.12
CA GLY A 102 2.50 -8.39 6.86
C GLY A 102 3.11 -8.23 8.24
N SER A 103 2.61 -8.97 9.22
CA SER A 103 3.08 -8.79 10.59
C SER A 103 4.56 -9.03 10.73
N ASP A 104 5.14 -9.87 9.90
CA ASP A 104 6.57 -10.15 9.95
C ASP A 104 7.40 -8.98 9.41
N ARG A 105 6.78 -8.00 8.79
CA ARG A 105 7.50 -6.87 8.22
C ARG A 105 7.27 -5.56 8.96
N VAL A 106 6.39 -5.55 9.94
CA VAL A 106 6.07 -4.32 10.65
C VAL A 106 7.33 -3.66 11.23
N GLN A 107 8.18 -4.46 11.88
CA GLN A 107 9.39 -3.90 12.45
C GLN A 107 10.35 -3.41 11.39
N ALA A 108 10.48 -4.18 10.31
CA ALA A 108 11.42 -3.83 9.26
C ALA A 108 11.03 -2.54 8.53
N MET A 109 9.75 -2.18 8.58
CA MET A 109 9.28 -1.01 7.87
C MET A 109 9.13 0.24 8.73
N GLN A 110 9.43 0.15 10.02
CA GLN A 110 9.30 1.30 10.91
C GLN A 110 10.15 2.50 10.49
N TRP A 111 11.20 2.26 9.74
CA TRP A 111 12.09 3.33 9.31
C TRP A 111 11.36 4.40 8.50
N VAL A 112 10.26 4.03 7.86
CA VAL A 112 9.49 4.98 7.05
C VAL A 112 9.03 6.16 7.88
N LYS A 113 8.73 5.92 9.15
CA LYS A 113 8.21 6.97 10.02
C LYS A 113 9.23 8.07 10.32
N ARG A 114 10.51 7.75 10.13
CA ARG A 114 11.57 8.73 10.41
C ARG A 114 11.55 9.90 9.42
N TYR A 115 10.92 9.69 8.28
CA TYR A 115 10.87 10.73 7.27
C TYR A 115 9.69 11.69 7.48
N ASN A 116 8.82 11.38 8.44
CA ASN A 116 7.69 12.27 8.72
C ASN A 116 8.26 13.53 9.41
N GLY A 117 7.94 14.65 8.86
CA GLY A 117 8.51 15.92 9.32
C GLY A 117 9.67 16.38 8.45
N LYS A 118 10.08 15.53 7.48
CA LYS A 118 11.17 15.90 6.58
C LYS A 118 10.70 15.86 5.15
N ASP A 119 10.38 14.66 4.64
CA ASP A 119 9.96 14.53 3.26
C ASP A 119 8.46 14.66 3.10
N PHE A 120 7.72 14.47 4.15
CA PHE A 120 6.28 14.64 4.14
C PHE A 120 5.85 14.99 5.57
N PHE A 121 4.57 15.38 5.71
CA PHE A 121 4.10 15.79 7.01
C PHE A 121 2.70 15.28 7.20
N PHE A 122 2.56 14.16 7.93
CA PHE A 122 1.26 13.59 8.26
C PHE A 122 0.97 13.82 9.74
N ARG A 123 -0.29 14.07 10.04
CA ARG A 123 -0.72 14.20 11.42
C ARG A 123 -0.54 12.86 12.13
N LYS A 124 -0.84 11.76 11.42
CA LYS A 124 -0.62 10.42 11.94
C LYS A 124 0.02 9.60 10.84
N LEU A 125 1.06 8.90 11.18
CA LEU A 125 1.70 7.98 10.24
C LEU A 125 2.13 6.76 11.02
N ASP A 126 1.69 5.61 10.60
CA ASP A 126 2.08 4.38 11.29
C ASP A 126 2.24 3.23 10.30
N VAL A 127 2.94 2.20 10.74
CA VAL A 127 3.11 0.97 9.98
C VAL A 127 2.41 -0.10 10.78
N ILE A 128 1.39 -0.71 10.19
CA ILE A 128 0.55 -1.64 10.92
C ILE A 128 0.45 -2.98 10.20
N SER A 129 0.03 -3.98 10.94
CA SER A 129 -0.11 -5.32 10.40
C SER A 129 -1.42 -5.44 9.62
N SER A 130 -1.38 -6.23 8.56
CA SER A 130 -2.58 -6.47 7.76
C SER A 130 -3.55 -7.40 8.47
N GLY A 131 -3.26 -7.75 9.70
CA GLY A 131 -4.14 -8.62 10.42
C GLY A 131 -3.34 -9.75 10.96
N ASP A 132 -4.02 -10.71 11.54
CA ASP A 132 -3.33 -11.74 12.22
C ASP A 132 -3.31 -13.02 11.43
N ARG A 133 -3.44 -12.97 10.16
CA ARG A 133 -3.43 -14.17 9.40
C ARG A 133 -2.16 -14.95 9.63
N ASP A 134 -1.12 -14.25 10.05
CA ASP A 134 0.06 -14.93 10.25
C ASP A 134 -0.01 -15.75 11.43
N ALA A 135 -0.86 -15.43 12.31
CA ALA A 135 -0.99 -16.18 13.49
C ALA A 135 -1.42 -17.56 13.13
N ASP A 136 -1.80 -17.75 11.93
CA ASP A 136 -2.26 -19.04 11.53
C ASP A 136 -1.07 -19.88 11.28
N GLY A 137 0.04 -19.40 11.52
CA GLY A 137 1.19 -20.18 11.31
C GLY A 137 1.44 -20.41 9.87
N ASP A 138 0.90 -19.63 9.10
CA ASP A 138 1.05 -19.82 7.74
C ASP A 138 2.34 -19.74 7.30
#